data_27a2919dd6d7abc3532c3f7776c75afc
#
_entry.id   27a2919dd6d7abc3532c3f7776c75afc
#
_cell.length_a   1.000
_cell.length_b   1.000
_cell.length_c   1.000
_cell.angle_alpha   90.00
_cell.angle_beta   90.00
_cell.angle_gamma   90.00
#
_symmetry.space_group_name_H-M   'P 1'
#
loop_
_entity.id
_entity.type
_entity.pdbx_description
1 polymer ?
#
loop_
_entity_poly.entity_id
_entity_poly.type
_entity_poly.pdbx_seq_one_letter_code
_entity_poly.pdbx_strand_id
1 'polypeptide(L)'
;MTFVPSGAARTASKPSANAAPKPTSVDDIQGSPLDARFTFDTFIVGKPNELANAAARRVAEGGPVTFNPLFLYGGVGLGKTHLMHAIAHELQRRSPELNVLYLSAEQFMYRFITALRDRKMMDFKQMFRSVDVLMVDDVQFMAGKDSTQEEFFHTFNALVDGKKQIIISADRAPGEIKDLEE
;
A
#
# COMPACT_ATOMS: atom_id res chain seq x y z
N MET A 1 -42.89 -24.39 -49.57
CA MET A 1 -43.49 -24.44 -48.24
C MET A 1 -42.41 -24.39 -47.22
N THR A 2 -42.18 -23.26 -46.62
CA THR A 2 -41.09 -23.09 -45.68
C THR A 2 -41.71 -22.93 -44.29
N PHE A 3 -41.39 -23.85 -43.41
CA PHE A 3 -41.80 -23.78 -42.02
C PHE A 3 -40.73 -23.06 -41.21
N VAL A 4 -41.11 -21.97 -40.54
CA VAL A 4 -40.24 -21.26 -39.60
C VAL A 4 -40.65 -21.64 -38.18
N PRO A 5 -39.82 -22.32 -37.42
CA PRO A 5 -40.14 -22.55 -36.01
C PRO A 5 -40.01 -21.26 -35.23
N SER A 6 -41.06 -20.93 -34.51
CA SER A 6 -41.09 -19.85 -33.55
C SER A 6 -40.03 -20.05 -32.49
N GLY A 7 -39.10 -19.13 -32.44
CA GLY A 7 -38.09 -19.14 -31.39
C GLY A 7 -38.67 -18.76 -30.05
N ALA A 8 -38.56 -19.68 -29.13
CA ALA A 8 -38.86 -19.39 -27.73
C ALA A 8 -38.00 -18.25 -27.21
N ALA A 9 -38.63 -17.18 -26.79
CA ALA A 9 -37.97 -16.09 -26.08
C ALA A 9 -37.39 -16.63 -24.79
N ARG A 10 -36.08 -16.72 -24.75
CA ARG A 10 -35.37 -16.87 -23.48
C ARG A 10 -35.51 -15.58 -22.73
N THR A 11 -36.32 -15.58 -21.72
CA THR A 11 -36.29 -14.54 -20.70
C THR A 11 -34.95 -14.64 -19.98
N ALA A 12 -34.05 -13.74 -20.34
CA ALA A 12 -32.87 -13.52 -19.56
C ALA A 12 -33.32 -12.98 -18.21
N SER A 13 -33.24 -13.81 -17.21
CA SER A 13 -33.32 -13.35 -15.82
C SER A 13 -32.18 -12.37 -15.57
N LYS A 14 -32.50 -11.12 -15.33
CA LYS A 14 -31.57 -10.16 -14.78
C LYS A 14 -30.94 -10.77 -13.52
N PRO A 15 -29.62 -10.80 -13.40
CA PRO A 15 -29.01 -11.07 -12.12
C PRO A 15 -29.45 -9.95 -11.19
N SER A 16 -30.05 -10.32 -10.10
CA SER A 16 -30.32 -9.45 -8.98
C SER A 16 -29.09 -8.63 -8.67
N ALA A 17 -29.22 -7.29 -8.64
CA ALA A 17 -28.19 -6.41 -8.17
C ALA A 17 -27.94 -6.78 -6.70
N ASN A 18 -27.00 -7.65 -6.52
CA ASN A 18 -26.65 -8.14 -5.22
C ASN A 18 -25.74 -7.14 -4.54
N ALA A 19 -25.99 -6.95 -3.27
CA ALA A 19 -25.20 -6.15 -2.36
C ALA A 19 -23.73 -6.23 -2.68
N ALA A 20 -23.03 -5.07 -2.66
CA ALA A 20 -21.60 -5.01 -2.75
C ALA A 20 -21.00 -6.07 -1.82
N PRO A 21 -20.12 -6.93 -2.32
CA PRO A 21 -19.51 -7.94 -1.48
C PRO A 21 -18.80 -7.24 -0.34
N LYS A 22 -19.06 -7.69 0.87
CA LYS A 22 -18.24 -7.26 2.03
C LYS A 22 -16.82 -7.67 1.71
N PRO A 23 -15.82 -6.79 1.94
CA PRO A 23 -14.42 -7.17 1.78
C PRO A 23 -14.12 -8.31 2.74
N THR A 24 -14.13 -9.51 2.24
CA THR A 24 -13.91 -10.73 3.01
C THR A 24 -12.57 -11.36 2.70
N SER A 25 -11.85 -10.81 1.72
CA SER A 25 -10.52 -11.25 1.37
C SER A 25 -9.58 -10.06 1.25
N VAL A 26 -8.33 -10.30 1.49
CA VAL A 26 -7.26 -9.31 1.36
C VAL A 26 -7.11 -8.82 -0.09
N ASP A 27 -7.63 -9.60 -1.03
CA ASP A 27 -7.67 -9.25 -2.46
C ASP A 27 -8.49 -7.99 -2.75
N ASP A 28 -9.37 -7.59 -1.83
CA ASP A 28 -10.16 -6.36 -1.95
C ASP A 28 -9.43 -5.11 -1.49
N ILE A 29 -8.21 -5.25 -0.94
CA ILE A 29 -7.39 -4.12 -0.53
C ILE A 29 -6.69 -3.55 -1.76
N GLN A 30 -7.33 -2.58 -2.38
CA GLN A 30 -6.74 -1.89 -3.52
C GLN A 30 -5.81 -0.78 -3.03
N GLY A 31 -4.52 -0.99 -3.20
CA GLY A 31 -3.52 0.06 -3.08
C GLY A 31 -3.42 0.91 -4.34
N SER A 32 -2.42 1.76 -4.38
CA SER A 32 -2.03 2.44 -5.61
C SER A 32 -1.49 1.44 -6.62
N PRO A 33 -1.75 1.63 -7.91
CA PRO A 33 -1.18 0.77 -8.94
C PRO A 33 0.35 0.86 -8.93
N LEU A 34 1.01 -0.29 -9.09
CA LEU A 34 2.45 -0.36 -9.24
C LEU A 34 2.86 -0.15 -10.70
N ASP A 35 3.89 0.66 -10.92
CA ASP A 35 4.48 0.81 -12.25
C ASP A 35 5.39 -0.37 -12.55
N ALA A 36 5.07 -1.12 -13.59
CA ALA A 36 5.83 -2.30 -14.01
C ALA A 36 7.28 -2.01 -14.40
N ARG A 37 7.59 -0.75 -14.73
CA ARG A 37 8.94 -0.32 -15.09
C ARG A 37 9.86 -0.15 -13.87
N PHE A 38 9.29 0.04 -12.68
CA PHE A 38 10.04 0.32 -11.46
C PHE A 38 10.43 -0.96 -10.74
N THR A 39 11.45 -1.62 -11.26
CA THR A 39 12.02 -2.84 -10.69
C THR A 39 13.46 -2.59 -10.21
N PHE A 40 14.03 -3.52 -9.45
CA PHE A 40 15.45 -3.44 -9.08
C PHE A 40 16.37 -3.48 -10.29
N ASP A 41 16.00 -4.22 -11.33
CA ASP A 41 16.82 -4.34 -12.55
C ASP A 41 16.91 -3.03 -13.33
N THR A 42 15.89 -2.20 -13.25
CA THR A 42 15.84 -0.88 -13.91
C THR A 42 16.34 0.26 -13.02
N PHE A 43 16.64 -0.01 -11.75
CA PHE A 43 17.12 0.99 -10.80
C PHE A 43 18.62 1.25 -10.99
N ILE A 44 18.97 2.51 -11.19
CA ILE A 44 20.36 2.93 -11.39
C ILE A 44 20.98 3.20 -10.01
N VAL A 45 21.92 2.34 -9.62
CA VAL A 45 22.65 2.46 -8.35
C VAL A 45 23.83 3.41 -8.50
N GLY A 46 23.94 4.33 -7.57
CA GLY A 46 25.09 5.24 -7.45
C GLY A 46 25.36 5.53 -5.97
N LYS A 47 26.45 6.22 -5.67
CA LYS A 47 26.84 6.55 -4.29
C LYS A 47 25.70 7.13 -3.43
N PRO A 48 24.85 8.04 -3.95
CA PRO A 48 23.80 8.64 -3.12
C PRO A 48 22.68 7.67 -2.68
N ASN A 49 22.50 6.56 -3.40
CA ASN A 49 21.40 5.62 -3.16
C ASN A 49 21.85 4.17 -2.92
N GLU A 50 23.15 3.92 -2.87
CA GLU A 50 23.71 2.58 -2.70
C GLU A 50 23.22 1.90 -1.42
N LEU A 51 23.26 2.62 -0.30
CA LEU A 51 22.78 2.09 0.98
C LEU A 51 21.28 1.82 0.97
N ALA A 52 20.49 2.75 0.42
CA ALA A 52 19.05 2.60 0.29
C ALA A 52 18.70 1.40 -0.58
N ASN A 53 19.39 1.22 -1.70
CA ASN A 53 19.21 0.07 -2.57
C ASN A 53 19.53 -1.25 -1.84
N ALA A 54 20.63 -1.30 -1.11
CA ALA A 54 21.03 -2.49 -0.34
C ALA A 54 19.98 -2.85 0.73
N ALA A 55 19.51 -1.86 1.48
CA ALA A 55 18.46 -2.05 2.49
C ALA A 55 17.13 -2.48 1.86
N ALA A 56 16.76 -1.87 0.74
CA ALA A 56 15.54 -2.23 0.00
C ALA A 56 15.59 -3.68 -0.50
N ARG A 57 16.70 -4.11 -1.07
CA ARG A 57 16.88 -5.50 -1.50
C ARG A 57 16.79 -6.47 -0.32
N ARG A 58 17.36 -6.12 0.81
CA ARG A 58 17.30 -6.96 2.02
C ARG A 58 15.88 -7.15 2.51
N VAL A 59 15.07 -6.10 2.53
CA VAL A 59 13.65 -6.18 2.89
C VAL A 59 12.87 -7.01 1.86
N ALA A 60 13.17 -6.84 0.59
CA ALA A 60 12.49 -7.56 -0.50
C ALA A 60 12.82 -9.07 -0.53
N GLU A 61 13.94 -9.49 0.01
CA GLU A 61 14.30 -10.91 0.14
C GLU A 61 13.34 -11.65 1.09
N GLY A 62 12.68 -10.93 1.98
CA GLY A 62 11.82 -11.52 3.00
C GLY A 62 12.62 -12.11 4.16
N GLY A 63 11.95 -12.91 4.97
CA GLY A 63 12.55 -13.47 6.18
C GLY A 63 12.34 -12.58 7.41
N PRO A 64 13.16 -12.72 8.47
CA PRO A 64 13.00 -11.94 9.68
C PRO A 64 13.09 -10.44 9.39
N VAL A 65 12.19 -9.67 9.99
CA VAL A 65 12.16 -8.22 9.84
C VAL A 65 13.43 -7.62 10.43
N THR A 66 14.32 -7.11 9.57
CA THR A 66 15.62 -6.55 9.96
C THR A 66 15.56 -5.04 10.15
N PHE A 67 14.88 -4.37 9.21
CA PHE A 67 14.69 -2.91 9.24
C PHE A 67 13.20 -2.63 9.34
N ASN A 68 12.73 -2.15 10.50
CA ASN A 68 11.33 -1.83 10.68
C ASN A 68 11.15 -0.61 11.59
N PRO A 69 10.74 0.51 11.05
CA PRO A 69 10.44 0.73 9.62
C PRO A 69 11.70 0.86 8.77
N LEU A 70 11.60 0.53 7.49
CA LEU A 70 12.56 1.00 6.51
C LEU A 70 12.13 2.42 6.08
N PHE A 71 12.95 3.38 6.38
CA PHE A 71 12.68 4.78 6.07
C PHE A 71 13.58 5.26 4.94
N LEU A 72 12.99 5.53 3.77
CA LEU A 72 13.67 6.05 2.60
C LEU A 72 13.44 7.56 2.50
N TYR A 73 14.47 8.34 2.69
CA TYR A 73 14.35 9.78 2.63
C TYR A 73 15.43 10.42 1.76
N GLY A 74 15.14 11.59 1.26
CA GLY A 74 16.03 12.37 0.41
C GLY A 74 15.26 13.27 -0.54
N GLY A 75 15.97 14.11 -1.26
CA GLY A 75 15.40 15.04 -2.22
C GLY A 75 14.64 14.35 -3.36
N VAL A 76 13.92 15.16 -4.11
CA VAL A 76 13.17 14.70 -5.29
C VAL A 76 14.14 14.10 -6.33
N GLY A 77 13.70 13.04 -6.99
CA GLY A 77 14.46 12.41 -8.08
C GLY A 77 15.55 11.43 -7.67
N LEU A 78 15.66 11.07 -6.39
CA LEU A 78 16.61 10.07 -5.92
C LEU A 78 16.14 8.62 -6.07
N GLY A 79 14.92 8.40 -6.58
CA GLY A 79 14.40 7.06 -6.86
C GLY A 79 13.73 6.38 -5.68
N LYS A 80 13.24 7.10 -4.68
CA LYS A 80 12.53 6.53 -3.53
C LYS A 80 11.28 5.75 -3.95
N THR A 81 10.43 6.35 -4.76
CA THR A 81 9.23 5.69 -5.29
C THR A 81 9.59 4.48 -6.14
N HIS A 82 10.63 4.58 -6.96
CA HIS A 82 11.14 3.44 -7.74
C HIS A 82 11.54 2.28 -6.82
N LEU A 83 12.29 2.54 -5.75
CA LEU A 83 12.69 1.51 -4.80
C LEU A 83 11.47 0.89 -4.09
N MET A 84 10.47 1.68 -3.72
CA MET A 84 9.25 1.16 -3.11
C MET A 84 8.50 0.23 -4.05
N HIS A 85 8.32 0.61 -5.31
CA HIS A 85 7.72 -0.25 -6.32
C HIS A 85 8.55 -1.52 -6.55
N ALA A 86 9.87 -1.40 -6.61
CA ALA A 86 10.78 -2.53 -6.77
C ALA A 86 10.65 -3.54 -5.62
N ILE A 87 10.56 -3.06 -4.38
CA ILE A 87 10.34 -3.91 -3.20
C ILE A 87 8.99 -4.64 -3.33
N ALA A 88 7.94 -3.93 -3.68
CA ALA A 88 6.60 -4.52 -3.83
C ALA A 88 6.59 -5.59 -4.93
N HIS A 89 7.18 -5.34 -6.08
CA HIS A 89 7.27 -6.32 -7.16
C HIS A 89 8.04 -7.56 -6.74
N GLU A 90 9.17 -7.38 -6.08
CA GLU A 90 10.00 -8.50 -5.63
C GLU A 90 9.31 -9.33 -4.54
N LEU A 91 8.63 -8.68 -3.59
CA LEU A 91 7.85 -9.38 -2.56
C LEU A 91 6.72 -10.19 -3.18
N GLN A 92 5.98 -9.62 -4.13
CA GLN A 92 4.92 -10.34 -4.84
C GLN A 92 5.44 -11.55 -5.62
N ARG A 93 6.65 -11.43 -6.18
CA ARG A 93 7.29 -12.53 -6.90
C ARG A 93 7.78 -13.64 -5.97
N ARG A 94 8.41 -13.29 -4.86
CA ARG A 94 9.03 -14.26 -3.92
C ARG A 94 8.04 -14.84 -2.94
N SER A 95 7.10 -14.06 -2.49
CA SER A 95 6.17 -14.39 -1.42
C SER A 95 4.75 -13.94 -1.79
N PRO A 96 4.13 -14.58 -2.82
CA PRO A 96 2.82 -14.17 -3.30
C PRO A 96 1.71 -14.31 -2.26
N GLU A 97 1.95 -15.03 -1.18
CA GLU A 97 1.03 -15.17 -0.04
C GLU A 97 1.00 -13.93 0.85
N LEU A 98 2.00 -13.04 0.77
CA LEU A 98 2.04 -11.82 1.57
C LEU A 98 1.10 -10.74 1.01
N ASN A 99 0.39 -10.11 1.92
CA ASN A 99 -0.46 -8.97 1.62
C ASN A 99 0.37 -7.69 1.64
N VAL A 100 0.75 -7.21 0.47
CA VAL A 100 1.53 -6.00 0.30
C VAL A 100 0.61 -4.87 -0.14
N LEU A 101 0.53 -3.83 0.68
CA LEU A 101 -0.25 -2.63 0.38
C LEU A 101 0.69 -1.44 0.16
N TYR A 102 0.67 -0.89 -1.04
CA TYR A 102 1.36 0.35 -1.40
C TYR A 102 0.34 1.47 -1.61
N LEU A 103 0.54 2.60 -0.96
CA LEU A 103 -0.26 3.81 -1.17
C LEU A 103 0.55 5.06 -0.84
N SER A 104 0.12 6.20 -1.38
CA SER A 104 0.66 7.49 -0.98
C SER A 104 0.05 7.96 0.35
N ALA A 105 0.73 8.90 1.02
CA ALA A 105 0.17 9.55 2.20
C ALA A 105 -1.16 10.25 1.91
N GLU A 106 -1.30 10.84 0.73
CA GLU A 106 -2.57 11.46 0.31
C GLU A 106 -3.71 10.45 0.22
N GLN A 107 -3.44 9.26 -0.31
CA GLN A 107 -4.44 8.19 -0.38
C GLN A 107 -4.78 7.64 1.00
N PHE A 108 -3.79 7.55 1.88
CA PHE A 108 -4.04 7.18 3.28
C PHE A 108 -4.98 8.19 3.94
N MET A 109 -4.70 9.49 3.78
CA MET A 109 -5.56 10.56 4.29
C MET A 109 -6.97 10.48 3.72
N TYR A 110 -7.09 10.29 2.43
CA TYR A 110 -8.38 10.18 1.76
C TYR A 110 -9.22 9.02 2.33
N ARG A 111 -8.62 7.86 2.49
CA ARG A 111 -9.29 6.68 3.05
C ARG A 111 -9.69 6.89 4.51
N PHE A 112 -8.82 7.54 5.28
CA PHE A 112 -9.09 7.87 6.68
C PHE A 112 -10.28 8.83 6.80
N ILE A 113 -10.27 9.93 6.06
CA ILE A 113 -11.34 10.93 6.08
C ILE A 113 -12.66 10.31 5.60
N THR A 114 -12.61 9.50 4.55
CA THR A 114 -13.79 8.78 4.05
C THR A 114 -14.36 7.83 5.10
N ALA A 115 -13.50 7.08 5.79
CA ALA A 115 -13.93 6.18 6.86
C ALA A 115 -14.57 6.93 8.05
N LEU A 116 -14.02 8.09 8.40
CA LEU A 116 -14.62 8.96 9.44
C LEU A 116 -16.01 9.45 9.02
N ARG A 117 -16.14 9.98 7.81
CA ARG A 117 -17.39 10.50 7.28
C ARG A 117 -18.48 9.43 7.20
N ASP A 118 -18.10 8.25 6.73
CA ASP A 118 -19.04 7.14 6.51
C ASP A 118 -19.20 6.24 7.74
N ARG A 119 -18.59 6.60 8.87
CA ARG A 119 -18.61 5.85 10.13
C ARG A 119 -18.12 4.40 9.99
N LYS A 120 -17.07 4.21 9.21
CA LYS A 120 -16.45 2.91 8.91
C LYS A 120 -15.03 2.77 9.45
N MET A 121 -14.75 3.42 10.59
CA MET A 121 -13.39 3.37 11.17
C MET A 121 -12.97 1.97 11.60
N MET A 122 -13.89 1.12 12.03
CA MET A 122 -13.57 -0.26 12.38
C MET A 122 -13.09 -1.04 11.15
N ASP A 123 -13.77 -0.89 10.03
CA ASP A 123 -13.38 -1.54 8.75
C ASP A 123 -12.03 -1.01 8.28
N PHE A 124 -11.79 0.28 8.39
CA PHE A 124 -10.50 0.91 8.07
C PHE A 124 -9.36 0.32 8.90
N LYS A 125 -9.51 0.27 10.21
CA LYS A 125 -8.49 -0.29 11.12
C LYS A 125 -8.25 -1.76 10.84
N GLN A 126 -9.30 -2.53 10.63
CA GLN A 126 -9.19 -3.95 10.35
C GLN A 126 -8.48 -4.21 9.03
N MET A 127 -8.77 -3.42 8.00
CA MET A 127 -8.11 -3.51 6.70
C MET A 127 -6.60 -3.32 6.82
N PHE A 128 -6.16 -2.26 7.50
CA PHE A 128 -4.72 -2.00 7.66
C PHE A 128 -4.02 -3.02 8.55
N ARG A 129 -4.70 -3.56 9.56
CA ARG A 129 -4.15 -4.63 10.41
C ARG A 129 -4.00 -5.96 9.70
N SER A 130 -4.70 -6.18 8.60
CA SER A 130 -4.65 -7.42 7.83
C SER A 130 -3.49 -7.48 6.84
N VAL A 131 -2.79 -6.37 6.58
CA VAL A 131 -1.65 -6.36 5.68
C VAL A 131 -0.39 -6.90 6.35
N ASP A 132 0.47 -7.54 5.58
CA ASP A 132 1.77 -8.04 6.03
C ASP A 132 2.89 -7.03 5.80
N VAL A 133 2.78 -6.25 4.74
CA VAL A 133 3.73 -5.19 4.39
C VAL A 133 2.95 -3.94 4.02
N LEU A 134 3.16 -2.87 4.78
CA LEU A 134 2.60 -1.55 4.48
C LEU A 134 3.68 -0.63 3.93
N MET A 135 3.40 -0.04 2.78
CA MET A 135 4.29 0.92 2.13
C MET A 135 3.55 2.24 1.95
N VAL A 136 4.06 3.31 2.57
CA VAL A 136 3.48 4.65 2.47
C VAL A 136 4.49 5.61 1.88
N ASP A 137 4.14 6.15 0.72
CA ASP A 137 4.99 7.07 -0.03
C ASP A 137 4.66 8.52 0.32
N ASP A 138 5.70 9.35 0.41
CA ASP A 138 5.59 10.79 0.61
C ASP A 138 4.86 11.20 1.91
N VAL A 139 5.27 10.64 3.05
CA VAL A 139 4.63 10.90 4.35
C VAL A 139 4.71 12.35 4.80
N GLN A 140 5.60 13.17 4.23
CA GLN A 140 5.67 14.61 4.52
C GLN A 140 4.35 15.33 4.24
N PHE A 141 3.50 14.81 3.35
CA PHE A 141 2.18 15.38 3.07
C PHE A 141 1.19 15.24 4.23
N MET A 142 1.48 14.37 5.19
CA MET A 142 0.68 14.27 6.44
C MET A 142 1.10 15.25 7.51
N ALA A 143 2.25 15.92 7.36
CA ALA A 143 2.74 16.88 8.34
C ALA A 143 1.72 18.02 8.56
N GLY A 144 1.40 18.30 9.83
CA GLY A 144 0.41 19.30 10.19
C GLY A 144 -1.06 18.89 10.03
N LYS A 145 -1.33 17.64 9.68
CA LYS A 145 -2.67 17.05 9.59
C LYS A 145 -2.95 16.19 10.83
N ASP A 146 -3.15 16.83 11.97
CA ASP A 146 -3.10 16.21 13.30
C ASP A 146 -3.91 14.91 13.43
N SER A 147 -5.18 14.91 13.06
CA SER A 147 -6.02 13.71 13.18
C SER A 147 -5.57 12.56 12.29
N THR A 148 -5.16 12.86 11.06
CA THR A 148 -4.66 11.87 10.11
C THR A 148 -3.33 11.31 10.57
N GLN A 149 -2.46 12.17 11.05
CA GLN A 149 -1.14 11.80 11.55
C GLN A 149 -1.24 10.92 12.78
N GLU A 150 -2.13 11.24 13.71
CA GLU A 150 -2.42 10.41 14.89
C GLU A 150 -2.91 9.01 14.49
N GLU A 151 -3.86 8.91 13.57
CA GLU A 151 -4.34 7.61 13.09
C GLU A 151 -3.27 6.84 12.35
N PHE A 152 -2.42 7.52 11.58
CA PHE A 152 -1.27 6.89 10.95
C PHE A 152 -0.33 6.26 11.99
N PHE A 153 -0.02 6.96 13.07
CA PHE A 153 0.81 6.43 14.15
C PHE A 153 0.16 5.25 14.88
N HIS A 154 -1.15 5.30 15.10
CA HIS A 154 -1.87 4.16 15.69
C HIS A 154 -1.78 2.92 14.79
N THR A 155 -1.97 3.10 13.49
CA THR A 155 -1.83 2.03 12.50
C THR A 155 -0.39 1.52 12.46
N PHE A 156 0.58 2.42 12.43
CA PHE A 156 2.00 2.11 12.45
C PHE A 156 2.38 1.26 13.67
N ASN A 157 2.01 1.71 14.87
CA ASN A 157 2.33 0.99 16.11
C ASN A 157 1.68 -0.39 16.14
N ALA A 158 0.44 -0.51 15.70
CA ALA A 158 -0.25 -1.80 15.64
C ALA A 158 0.45 -2.79 14.70
N LEU A 159 0.98 -2.32 13.57
CA LEU A 159 1.72 -3.15 12.62
C LEU A 159 3.10 -3.54 13.16
N VAL A 160 3.80 -2.62 13.81
CA VAL A 160 5.09 -2.90 14.46
C VAL A 160 4.91 -3.95 15.56
N ASP A 161 3.91 -3.79 16.41
CA ASP A 161 3.61 -4.75 17.47
C ASP A 161 3.24 -6.12 16.92
N GLY A 162 2.56 -6.16 15.77
CA GLY A 162 2.24 -7.38 15.03
C GLY A 162 3.41 -7.95 14.22
N LYS A 163 4.61 -7.37 14.33
CA LYS A 163 5.82 -7.75 13.56
C LYS A 163 5.63 -7.68 12.05
N LYS A 164 4.80 -6.76 11.59
CA LYS A 164 4.60 -6.50 10.16
C LYS A 164 5.67 -5.55 9.65
N GLN A 165 6.04 -5.69 8.39
CA GLN A 165 7.01 -4.81 7.76
C GLN A 165 6.37 -3.49 7.35
N ILE A 166 7.03 -2.38 7.69
CA ILE A 166 6.63 -1.04 7.26
C ILE A 166 7.76 -0.39 6.47
N ILE A 167 7.41 0.22 5.36
CA ILE A 167 8.32 0.94 4.48
C ILE A 167 7.71 2.32 4.24
N ILE A 168 8.47 3.36 4.52
CA ILE A 168 8.01 4.75 4.44
C ILE A 168 9.00 5.55 3.60
N SER A 169 8.50 6.45 2.78
CA SER A 169 9.32 7.44 2.09
C SER A 169 8.96 8.86 2.49
N ALA A 170 9.96 9.74 2.43
CA ALA A 170 9.78 11.17 2.65
C ALA A 170 10.81 11.98 1.87
N ASP A 171 10.54 13.28 1.69
CA ASP A 171 11.47 14.20 1.04
C ASP A 171 12.61 14.67 1.96
N ARG A 172 12.54 14.35 3.26
CA ARG A 172 13.51 14.74 4.29
C ARG A 172 13.59 13.69 5.40
N ALA A 173 14.61 13.82 6.25
CA ALA A 173 14.82 12.92 7.38
C ALA A 173 13.65 12.96 8.38
N PRO A 174 13.38 11.86 9.13
CA PRO A 174 12.28 11.81 10.09
C PRO A 174 12.24 12.97 11.07
N GLY A 175 13.37 13.35 11.66
CA GLY A 175 13.46 14.47 12.61
C GLY A 175 13.24 15.86 12.02
N GLU A 176 13.21 15.97 10.70
CA GLU A 176 12.92 17.21 9.98
C GLU A 176 11.44 17.35 9.58
N ILE A 177 10.67 16.29 9.77
CA ILE A 177 9.24 16.29 9.50
C ILE A 177 8.53 16.67 10.79
N LYS A 178 7.76 17.76 10.75
CA LYS A 178 7.02 18.25 11.90
C LYS A 178 6.11 17.13 12.47
N ASP A 179 6.24 16.90 13.77
CA ASP A 179 5.42 15.95 14.55
C ASP A 179 5.53 14.47 14.10
N LEU A 180 6.57 14.11 13.36
CA LEU A 180 6.85 12.73 12.98
C LEU A 180 7.96 12.11 13.85
N GLU A 181 8.21 12.67 15.01
CA GLU A 181 9.18 12.12 15.95
C GLU A 181 8.61 10.88 16.66
N GLU A 182 9.23 9.80 16.40
CA GLU A 182 9.48 8.45 16.92
C GLU A 182 9.27 7.34 15.94
#